data_86ce70fed0bcefea3c5297cb4a8ece91
#
_entry.id   86ce70fed0bcefea3c5297cb4a8ece91
#
_cell.length_a   1.000
_cell.length_b   1.000
_cell.length_c   1.000
_cell.angle_alpha   90.00
_cell.angle_beta   90.00
_cell.angle_gamma   90.00
#
_symmetry.space_group_name_H-M   'P 1'
#
loop_
_entity.id
_entity.type
_entity.pdbx_description
1 polymer ?
#
loop_
_entity_poly.entity_id
_entity_poly.type
_entity_poly.pdbx_seq_one_letter_code
_entity_poly.pdbx_strand_id
1 'polypeptide(L)'
;MTARNGYAWALGLACLLGAAPPGAAARDAPFDDSAIVRAEDPAWFKTSFLDLRDDLAEARTAGKQGLMLLFSTEGCAYCKAFIERSLKDPAIGARVRENFDTIHLEIFDDAGMKDLQGRSLPVKHFARREGAAFSPTLLFYGLDGKLMHRVVGYQSPERFRVVLDYVAGGHHRTLSYRDYLARQASGRPAAGQPAALVRDPLFERPPYVLDRRRPAGKPLLVLFEQPGCEACRDFHANVLSDPGVRTLLARFQAVQLDARDAATPVLAPDGRKLTPLRWAEELGLAHLPALVFFDETGREVLRNDALSYRQRTLRSLQYVLDKAYQRGILFQRYTREKTMERLKAGQ
;
A
#
# COMPACT_ATOMS: atom_id res chain seq x y z
N MET A 1 -30.03 71.50 45.26
CA MET A 1 -28.74 71.39 44.55
C MET A 1 -28.44 69.92 44.44
N THR A 2 -28.71 69.34 43.29
CA THR A 2 -28.81 67.91 43.03
C THR A 2 -27.60 67.45 42.21
N ALA A 3 -26.78 66.54 42.72
CA ALA A 3 -25.71 65.90 42.02
C ALA A 3 -26.25 64.59 41.40
N ARG A 4 -26.13 64.47 40.08
CA ARG A 4 -26.48 63.26 39.29
C ARG A 4 -25.25 62.39 39.07
N ASN A 5 -25.28 61.17 39.63
CA ASN A 5 -24.29 60.11 39.39
C ASN A 5 -24.60 59.45 38.05
N GLY A 6 -23.63 59.46 37.14
CA GLY A 6 -23.66 58.68 35.90
C GLY A 6 -22.94 57.33 36.09
N TYR A 7 -23.66 56.23 35.90
CA TYR A 7 -23.07 54.89 35.82
C TYR A 7 -22.66 54.61 34.37
N ALA A 8 -21.36 54.40 34.16
CA ALA A 8 -20.83 53.91 32.92
C ALA A 8 -20.85 52.36 32.91
N TRP A 9 -21.57 51.76 31.97
CA TRP A 9 -21.58 50.32 31.73
C TRP A 9 -20.41 49.97 30.82
N ALA A 10 -19.42 49.25 31.32
CA ALA A 10 -18.37 48.64 30.51
C ALA A 10 -18.87 47.30 29.97
N LEU A 11 -19.12 47.24 28.66
CA LEU A 11 -19.39 46.01 27.96
C LEU A 11 -18.07 45.24 27.79
N GLY A 12 -17.88 44.19 28.57
CA GLY A 12 -16.82 43.23 28.41
C GLY A 12 -17.11 42.30 27.22
N LEU A 13 -16.30 42.44 26.17
CA LEU A 13 -16.30 41.53 25.00
C LEU A 13 -15.58 40.23 25.40
N ALA A 14 -16.32 39.20 25.76
CA ALA A 14 -15.77 37.87 26.00
C ALA A 14 -15.43 37.23 24.67
N CYS A 15 -14.12 37.18 24.31
CA CYS A 15 -13.62 36.34 23.23
C CYS A 15 -13.78 34.85 23.59
N LEU A 16 -14.81 34.22 23.08
CA LEU A 16 -14.94 32.77 23.05
C LEU A 16 -13.87 32.19 22.15
N LEU A 17 -12.73 31.80 22.70
CA LEU A 17 -11.77 30.92 22.03
C LEU A 17 -12.44 29.56 21.86
N GLY A 18 -13.06 29.34 20.72
CA GLY A 18 -13.57 28.05 20.34
C GLY A 18 -12.42 27.04 20.23
N ALA A 19 -12.30 26.18 21.23
CA ALA A 19 -11.45 24.99 21.12
C ALA A 19 -11.98 24.13 19.97
N ALA A 20 -11.18 23.97 18.92
CA ALA A 20 -11.46 23.02 17.86
C ALA A 20 -11.58 21.61 18.47
N PRO A 21 -12.56 20.79 18.03
CA PRO A 21 -12.72 19.44 18.56
C PRO A 21 -11.46 18.61 18.23
N PRO A 22 -10.89 17.88 19.20
CA PRO A 22 -9.81 16.94 18.92
C PRO A 22 -10.43 15.74 18.20
N GLY A 23 -10.07 15.55 16.89
CA GLY A 23 -10.47 14.31 16.25
C GLY A 23 -10.78 14.29 14.77
N ALA A 24 -10.34 15.27 13.98
CA ALA A 24 -10.13 14.98 12.56
C ALA A 24 -8.76 14.33 12.46
N ALA A 25 -8.71 12.99 12.34
CA ALA A 25 -7.49 12.29 11.97
C ALA A 25 -6.92 13.01 10.72
N ALA A 26 -5.73 13.57 10.85
CA ALA A 26 -5.08 14.28 9.77
C ALA A 26 -5.00 13.29 8.60
N ARG A 27 -5.78 13.55 7.54
CA ARG A 27 -5.76 12.72 6.32
C ARG A 27 -4.34 12.74 5.82
N ASP A 28 -3.80 11.56 5.54
CA ASP A 28 -2.45 11.44 5.00
C ASP A 28 -2.42 12.15 3.64
N ALA A 29 -1.90 13.38 3.63
CA ALA A 29 -1.93 14.22 2.44
C ALA A 29 -1.23 13.49 1.29
N PRO A 30 -1.79 13.51 0.07
CA PRO A 30 -1.13 12.96 -1.10
C PRO A 30 0.29 13.51 -1.24
N PHE A 31 1.21 12.69 -1.76
CA PHE A 31 2.56 13.11 -2.12
C PHE A 31 2.79 12.90 -3.61
N ASP A 32 3.71 13.68 -4.17
CA ASP A 32 4.11 13.52 -5.57
C ASP A 32 4.90 12.22 -5.75
N ASP A 33 4.25 11.21 -6.29
CA ASP A 33 4.86 9.90 -6.55
C ASP A 33 5.67 9.87 -7.86
N SER A 34 5.74 11.00 -8.58
CA SER A 34 6.62 11.18 -9.73
C SER A 34 8.03 11.63 -9.34
N ALA A 35 8.19 12.19 -8.15
CA ALA A 35 9.46 12.73 -7.66
C ALA A 35 10.48 11.60 -7.41
N ILE A 36 11.73 11.86 -7.84
CA ILE A 36 12.86 10.99 -7.51
C ILE A 36 13.47 11.56 -6.24
N VAL A 37 13.34 10.81 -5.19
CA VAL A 37 13.67 11.28 -3.85
C VAL A 37 14.55 10.27 -3.14
N ARG A 38 15.49 10.75 -2.36
CA ARG A 38 16.26 9.93 -1.44
C ARG A 38 15.63 10.02 -0.05
N ALA A 39 15.42 8.89 0.56
CA ALA A 39 15.06 8.82 1.97
C ALA A 39 16.34 8.66 2.78
N GLU A 40 16.41 9.34 3.91
CA GLU A 40 17.43 9.10 4.91
C GLU A 40 16.87 8.19 5.99
N ASP A 41 17.58 7.12 6.25
CA ASP A 41 17.21 6.17 7.27
C ASP A 41 17.22 6.85 8.65
N PRO A 42 16.26 6.54 9.51
CA PRO A 42 16.35 6.91 10.91
C PRO A 42 17.65 6.38 11.54
N ALA A 43 18.33 7.18 12.35
CA ALA A 43 19.59 6.82 12.98
C ALA A 43 19.52 5.54 13.84
N TRP A 44 18.32 5.10 14.20
CA TRP A 44 18.09 3.88 14.96
C TRP A 44 17.98 2.61 14.09
N PHE A 45 18.04 2.72 12.77
CA PHE A 45 18.13 1.53 11.92
C PHE A 45 19.42 0.80 12.21
N LYS A 46 19.34 -0.53 12.24
CA LYS A 46 20.48 -1.38 12.50
C LYS A 46 21.42 -1.41 11.29
N THR A 47 22.69 -1.11 11.52
CA THR A 47 23.75 -1.45 10.56
C THR A 47 24.00 -2.95 10.65
N SER A 48 23.62 -3.68 9.60
CA SER A 48 23.78 -5.12 9.52
C SER A 48 24.96 -5.48 8.61
N PHE A 49 25.67 -6.56 8.96
CA PHE A 49 26.62 -7.23 8.08
C PHE A 49 25.94 -8.24 7.14
N LEU A 50 24.61 -8.21 7.09
CA LEU A 50 23.75 -9.05 6.23
C LEU A 50 23.84 -10.55 6.55
N ASP A 51 24.17 -10.94 7.78
CA ASP A 51 23.90 -12.27 8.32
C ASP A 51 22.65 -12.19 9.22
N LEU A 52 21.49 -12.55 8.65
CA LEU A 52 20.22 -12.40 9.37
C LEU A 52 20.08 -13.30 10.61
N ARG A 53 20.91 -14.36 10.74
CA ARG A 53 20.93 -15.20 11.96
C ARG A 53 21.63 -14.48 13.10
N ASP A 54 22.74 -13.81 12.79
CA ASP A 54 23.46 -13.03 13.77
C ASP A 54 22.61 -11.83 14.20
N ASP A 55 21.99 -11.12 13.25
CA ASP A 55 21.06 -10.03 13.53
C ASP A 55 19.90 -10.48 14.43
N LEU A 56 19.35 -11.68 14.19
CA LEU A 56 18.26 -12.25 15.00
C LEU A 56 18.73 -12.65 16.42
N ALA A 57 19.97 -13.14 16.54
CA ALA A 57 20.58 -13.45 17.83
C ALA A 57 20.81 -12.18 18.66
N GLU A 58 21.26 -11.09 18.02
CA GLU A 58 21.42 -9.78 18.66
C GLU A 58 20.05 -9.20 19.08
N ALA A 59 19.02 -9.28 18.24
CA ALA A 59 17.66 -8.87 18.59
C ALA A 59 17.13 -9.63 19.82
N ARG A 60 17.40 -10.93 19.90
CA ARG A 60 17.04 -11.76 21.05
C ARG A 60 17.77 -11.30 22.33
N THR A 61 19.06 -11.05 22.24
CA THR A 61 19.87 -10.56 23.38
C THR A 61 19.38 -9.19 23.87
N ALA A 62 18.91 -8.35 22.93
CA ALA A 62 18.34 -7.04 23.22
C ALA A 62 16.87 -7.10 23.76
N GLY A 63 16.30 -8.31 23.95
CA GLY A 63 14.94 -8.51 24.45
C GLY A 63 13.84 -8.16 23.43
N LYS A 64 14.18 -8.05 22.14
CA LYS A 64 13.23 -7.75 21.06
C LYS A 64 12.47 -8.99 20.60
N GLN A 65 11.40 -8.79 19.84
CA GLN A 65 10.56 -9.88 19.33
C GLN A 65 11.07 -10.45 18.01
N GLY A 66 11.99 -9.75 17.31
CA GLY A 66 12.55 -10.20 16.04
C GLY A 66 13.12 -9.11 15.18
N LEU A 67 13.03 -9.30 13.86
CA LEU A 67 13.53 -8.36 12.85
C LEU A 67 12.38 -7.75 12.04
N MET A 68 12.52 -6.47 11.67
CA MET A 68 11.75 -5.81 10.62
C MET A 68 12.68 -5.51 9.45
N LEU A 69 12.48 -6.16 8.30
CA LEU A 69 13.23 -5.86 7.08
C LEU A 69 12.43 -4.89 6.22
N LEU A 70 12.98 -3.70 5.94
CA LEU A 70 12.41 -2.74 5.01
C LEU A 70 13.08 -2.89 3.65
N PHE A 71 12.33 -3.33 2.66
CA PHE A 71 12.78 -3.38 1.27
C PHE A 71 12.36 -2.12 0.53
N SER A 72 13.33 -1.44 -0.06
CA SER A 72 13.09 -0.26 -0.87
C SER A 72 13.84 -0.32 -2.20
N THR A 73 13.73 0.73 -2.99
CA THR A 73 14.59 1.00 -4.15
C THR A 73 14.92 2.48 -4.22
N GLU A 74 16.07 2.80 -4.78
CA GLU A 74 16.51 4.17 -4.99
C GLU A 74 15.47 4.99 -5.76
N GLY A 75 15.25 6.24 -5.34
CA GLY A 75 14.28 7.15 -5.96
C GLY A 75 12.81 6.88 -5.60
N CYS A 76 12.52 5.98 -4.67
CA CYS A 76 11.19 5.55 -4.32
C CYS A 76 10.46 6.60 -3.44
N ALA A 77 9.53 7.37 -4.01
CA ALA A 77 8.75 8.35 -3.28
C ALA A 77 7.88 7.72 -2.16
N TYR A 78 7.33 6.53 -2.40
CA TYR A 78 6.55 5.79 -1.40
C TYR A 78 7.39 5.33 -0.22
N CYS A 79 8.65 4.95 -0.46
CA CYS A 79 9.58 4.55 0.59
C CYS A 79 9.97 5.75 1.45
N LYS A 80 10.27 6.89 0.80
CA LYS A 80 10.50 8.16 1.50
C LYS A 80 9.31 8.56 2.36
N ALA A 81 8.11 8.54 1.78
CA ALA A 81 6.90 8.89 2.52
C ALA A 81 6.69 7.96 3.73
N PHE A 82 6.96 6.66 3.59
CA PHE A 82 6.86 5.71 4.70
C PHE A 82 7.88 6.01 5.81
N ILE A 83 9.13 6.25 5.44
CA ILE A 83 10.18 6.59 6.42
C ILE A 83 9.86 7.91 7.13
N GLU A 84 9.53 8.96 6.38
CA GLU A 84 9.37 10.31 6.93
C GLU A 84 8.06 10.50 7.70
N ARG A 85 6.97 9.90 7.23
CA ARG A 85 5.64 10.12 7.84
C ARG A 85 5.30 9.06 8.88
N SER A 86 5.72 7.79 8.65
CA SER A 86 5.35 6.70 9.54
C SER A 86 6.49 6.32 10.49
N LEU A 87 7.69 6.03 10.00
CA LEU A 87 8.78 5.59 10.88
C LEU A 87 9.42 6.72 11.71
N LYS A 88 9.39 7.97 11.21
CA LYS A 88 9.84 9.15 11.98
C LYS A 88 8.78 9.69 12.93
N ASP A 89 7.53 9.18 12.89
CA ASP A 89 6.56 9.44 13.96
C ASP A 89 7.13 8.93 15.30
N PRO A 90 7.25 9.76 16.34
CA PRO A 90 7.94 9.38 17.57
C PRO A 90 7.36 8.14 18.27
N ALA A 91 6.03 8.01 18.29
CA ALA A 91 5.35 6.89 18.96
C ALA A 91 5.52 5.59 18.15
N ILE A 92 5.41 5.67 16.84
CA ILE A 92 5.62 4.52 15.93
C ILE A 92 7.09 4.09 15.98
N GLY A 93 8.02 5.03 15.83
CA GLY A 93 9.45 4.76 15.88
C GLY A 93 9.90 4.15 17.21
N ALA A 94 9.37 4.64 18.33
CA ALA A 94 9.64 4.04 19.63
C ALA A 94 9.16 2.58 19.69
N ARG A 95 7.92 2.34 19.27
CA ARG A 95 7.32 1.00 19.29
C ARG A 95 8.05 0.00 18.36
N VAL A 96 8.49 0.46 17.18
CA VAL A 96 9.31 -0.39 16.30
C VAL A 96 10.61 -0.77 16.98
N ARG A 97 11.35 0.21 17.53
CA ARG A 97 12.65 -0.03 18.20
C ARG A 97 12.55 -0.93 19.42
N GLU A 98 11.48 -0.82 20.19
CA GLU A 98 11.24 -1.69 21.34
C GLU A 98 11.02 -3.15 20.96
N ASN A 99 10.44 -3.39 19.78
CA ASN A 99 10.00 -4.73 19.40
C ASN A 99 10.86 -5.38 18.32
N PHE A 100 11.53 -4.60 17.46
CA PHE A 100 12.24 -5.14 16.31
C PHE A 100 13.57 -4.43 16.06
N ASP A 101 14.59 -5.19 15.64
CA ASP A 101 15.71 -4.60 14.93
C ASP A 101 15.30 -4.36 13.48
N THR A 102 15.55 -3.14 12.97
CA THR A 102 15.14 -2.74 11.63
C THR A 102 16.33 -2.68 10.70
N ILE A 103 16.29 -3.43 9.62
CA ILE A 103 17.33 -3.48 8.59
C ILE A 103 16.73 -2.99 7.27
N HIS A 104 17.41 -2.05 6.60
CA HIS A 104 17.01 -1.54 5.31
C HIS A 104 17.79 -2.25 4.19
N LEU A 105 17.06 -2.75 3.18
CA LEU A 105 17.61 -3.52 2.07
C LEU A 105 17.15 -2.92 0.73
N GLU A 106 18.07 -2.76 -0.22
CA GLU A 106 17.74 -2.36 -1.59
C GLU A 106 17.39 -3.62 -2.41
N ILE A 107 16.20 -3.61 -3.05
CA ILE A 107 15.67 -4.80 -3.75
C ILE A 107 16.50 -5.27 -4.96
N PHE A 108 17.39 -4.43 -5.47
CA PHE A 108 18.26 -4.75 -6.61
C PHE A 108 19.73 -4.92 -6.22
N ASP A 109 20.04 -4.90 -4.93
CA ASP A 109 21.40 -5.02 -4.44
C ASP A 109 22.01 -6.39 -4.73
N ASP A 110 23.23 -6.38 -5.24
CA ASP A 110 24.04 -7.57 -5.52
C ASP A 110 24.88 -8.01 -4.31
N ALA A 111 24.87 -7.24 -3.21
CA ALA A 111 25.59 -7.59 -1.98
C ALA A 111 25.19 -8.99 -1.50
N GLY A 112 26.20 -9.76 -1.11
CA GLY A 112 25.99 -11.09 -0.52
C GLY A 112 25.40 -10.99 0.87
N MET A 113 24.41 -11.82 1.17
CA MET A 113 23.81 -11.94 2.49
C MET A 113 23.67 -13.40 2.89
N LYS A 114 23.47 -13.68 4.18
CA LYS A 114 23.01 -14.97 4.69
C LYS A 114 21.59 -14.84 5.24
N ASP A 115 20.71 -15.68 4.75
CA ASP A 115 19.33 -15.70 5.22
C ASP A 115 19.18 -16.37 6.59
N LEU A 116 17.98 -16.39 7.13
CA LEU A 116 17.66 -17.00 8.42
C LEU A 116 17.90 -18.53 8.47
N GLN A 117 18.05 -19.19 7.32
CA GLN A 117 18.43 -20.60 7.18
C GLN A 117 19.94 -20.78 6.97
N GLY A 118 20.71 -19.66 6.96
CA GLY A 118 22.15 -19.67 6.76
C GLY A 118 22.60 -19.83 5.30
N ARG A 119 21.69 -19.74 4.34
CA ARG A 119 22.03 -19.82 2.91
C ARG A 119 22.60 -18.50 2.44
N SER A 120 23.72 -18.55 1.73
CA SER A 120 24.34 -17.38 1.11
C SER A 120 23.69 -17.11 -0.25
N LEU A 121 23.26 -15.88 -0.47
CA LEU A 121 22.66 -15.42 -1.73
C LEU A 121 22.73 -13.88 -1.82
N PRO A 122 22.62 -13.30 -3.03
CA PRO A 122 22.47 -11.85 -3.17
C PRO A 122 21.15 -11.33 -2.58
N VAL A 123 21.16 -10.12 -2.02
CA VAL A 123 19.96 -9.44 -1.47
C VAL A 123 18.81 -9.44 -2.46
N LYS A 124 19.07 -9.13 -3.75
CA LYS A 124 18.01 -9.15 -4.79
C LYS A 124 17.35 -10.50 -4.99
N HIS A 125 18.08 -11.61 -4.77
CA HIS A 125 17.51 -12.96 -4.85
C HIS A 125 16.67 -13.28 -3.61
N PHE A 126 17.14 -12.84 -2.44
CA PHE A 126 16.37 -12.93 -1.20
C PHE A 126 15.07 -12.12 -1.31
N ALA A 127 15.12 -10.86 -1.74
CA ALA A 127 13.95 -10.02 -1.94
C ALA A 127 12.91 -10.67 -2.86
N ARG A 128 13.37 -11.26 -3.98
CA ARG A 128 12.47 -11.97 -4.91
C ARG A 128 11.85 -13.20 -4.28
N ARG A 129 12.63 -14.01 -3.59
CA ARG A 129 12.15 -15.24 -2.92
C ARG A 129 11.11 -14.94 -1.85
N GLU A 130 11.34 -13.88 -1.08
CA GLU A 130 10.42 -13.46 -0.01
C GLU A 130 9.23 -12.63 -0.51
N GLY A 131 9.07 -12.47 -1.82
CA GLY A 131 8.00 -11.68 -2.42
C GLY A 131 8.11 -10.18 -2.11
N ALA A 132 9.32 -9.67 -1.88
CA ALA A 132 9.62 -8.27 -1.60
C ALA A 132 10.09 -7.51 -2.84
N ALA A 133 9.70 -7.95 -4.03
CA ALA A 133 10.06 -7.31 -5.30
C ALA A 133 9.25 -6.02 -5.58
N PHE A 134 8.39 -5.60 -4.67
CA PHE A 134 7.63 -4.34 -4.72
C PHE A 134 8.09 -3.45 -3.57
N SER A 135 8.26 -2.15 -3.79
CA SER A 135 8.75 -1.23 -2.75
C SER A 135 7.76 -0.11 -2.38
N PRO A 136 7.67 0.24 -1.10
CA PRO A 136 8.27 -0.46 0.04
C PRO A 136 7.59 -1.82 0.30
N THR A 137 8.36 -2.78 0.80
CA THR A 137 7.81 -4.01 1.41
C THR A 137 8.44 -4.20 2.78
N LEU A 138 7.64 -4.59 3.76
CA LEU A 138 8.08 -4.89 5.11
C LEU A 138 7.91 -6.38 5.36
N LEU A 139 8.96 -7.00 5.91
CA LEU A 139 8.88 -8.36 6.41
C LEU A 139 9.19 -8.36 7.90
N PHE A 140 8.28 -8.93 8.69
CA PHE A 140 8.48 -9.12 10.13
C PHE A 140 8.81 -10.58 10.39
N TYR A 141 9.98 -10.83 10.96
CA TYR A 141 10.41 -12.17 11.36
C TYR A 141 10.48 -12.29 12.88
N GLY A 142 9.89 -13.37 13.42
CA GLY A 142 9.98 -13.68 14.84
C GLY A 142 11.35 -14.26 15.22
N LEU A 143 11.61 -14.37 16.54
CA LEU A 143 12.83 -14.96 17.07
C LEU A 143 13.01 -16.45 16.72
N ASP A 144 11.96 -17.12 16.23
CA ASP A 144 12.01 -18.48 15.68
C ASP A 144 12.42 -18.51 14.20
N GLY A 145 12.74 -17.36 13.62
CA GLY A 145 13.10 -17.19 12.21
C GLY A 145 11.94 -17.34 11.23
N LYS A 146 10.71 -17.43 11.71
CA LYS A 146 9.51 -17.52 10.85
C LYS A 146 8.95 -16.15 10.53
N LEU A 147 8.40 -16.04 9.33
CA LEU A 147 7.70 -14.83 8.89
C LEU A 147 6.41 -14.65 9.70
N MET A 148 6.34 -13.58 10.49
CA MET A 148 5.15 -13.19 11.24
C MET A 148 4.12 -12.53 10.33
N HIS A 149 4.61 -11.60 9.49
CA HIS A 149 3.75 -10.83 8.58
C HIS A 149 4.55 -10.19 7.45
N ARG A 150 3.89 -10.01 6.30
CA ARG A 150 4.39 -9.26 5.15
C ARG A 150 3.44 -8.12 4.85
N VAL A 151 3.99 -6.92 4.66
CA VAL A 151 3.26 -5.73 4.26
C VAL A 151 3.82 -5.22 2.94
N VAL A 152 2.99 -5.08 1.93
CA VAL A 152 3.38 -4.57 0.62
C VAL A 152 2.82 -3.16 0.44
N GLY A 153 3.65 -2.24 -0.02
CA GLY A 153 3.30 -0.86 -0.30
C GLY A 153 3.34 0.06 0.91
N TYR A 154 3.14 1.34 0.63
CA TYR A 154 3.11 2.40 1.63
C TYR A 154 2.01 2.18 2.66
N GLN A 155 2.36 2.36 3.92
CA GLN A 155 1.43 2.38 5.04
C GLN A 155 1.45 3.76 5.68
N SER A 156 0.27 4.41 5.78
CA SER A 156 0.15 5.65 6.55
C SER A 156 0.43 5.40 8.04
N PRO A 157 0.71 6.43 8.84
CA PRO A 157 0.91 6.27 10.28
C PRO A 157 -0.20 5.46 10.95
N GLU A 158 -1.47 5.74 10.62
CA GLU A 158 -2.63 5.06 11.19
C GLU A 158 -2.65 3.57 10.81
N ARG A 159 -2.43 3.27 9.54
CA ARG A 159 -2.40 1.88 9.05
C ARG A 159 -1.22 1.12 9.62
N PHE A 160 -0.07 1.79 9.74
CA PHE A 160 1.12 1.14 10.27
C PHE A 160 1.01 0.86 11.77
N ARG A 161 0.32 1.71 12.55
CA ARG A 161 -0.03 1.39 13.95
C ARG A 161 -0.82 0.09 14.04
N VAL A 162 -1.80 -0.11 13.15
CA VAL A 162 -2.60 -1.35 13.12
C VAL A 162 -1.73 -2.57 12.78
N VAL A 163 -0.79 -2.43 11.84
CA VAL A 163 0.19 -3.49 11.55
C VAL A 163 1.04 -3.81 12.78
N LEU A 164 1.56 -2.79 13.47
CA LEU A 164 2.35 -2.99 14.67
C LEU A 164 1.53 -3.62 15.81
N ASP A 165 0.27 -3.23 15.97
CA ASP A 165 -0.64 -3.88 16.93
C ASP A 165 -0.79 -5.37 16.61
N TYR A 166 -0.93 -5.71 15.34
CA TYR A 166 -1.07 -7.10 14.91
C TYR A 166 0.20 -7.93 15.15
N VAL A 167 1.38 -7.41 14.77
CA VAL A 167 2.62 -8.19 14.90
C VAL A 167 3.20 -8.17 16.32
N ALA A 168 3.38 -6.99 16.92
CA ALA A 168 3.94 -6.83 18.25
C ALA A 168 2.96 -7.29 19.35
N GLY A 169 1.65 -7.19 19.12
CA GLY A 169 0.62 -7.75 20.00
C GLY A 169 0.46 -9.27 19.90
N GLY A 170 1.21 -9.94 19.01
CA GLY A 170 1.19 -11.39 18.87
C GLY A 170 -0.07 -11.96 18.19
N HIS A 171 -0.94 -11.11 17.63
CA HIS A 171 -2.20 -11.55 17.00
C HIS A 171 -1.99 -12.43 15.78
N HIS A 172 -0.85 -12.28 15.09
CA HIS A 172 -0.44 -13.11 13.95
C HIS A 172 -0.36 -14.60 14.26
N ARG A 173 -0.27 -14.98 15.54
CA ARG A 173 -0.20 -16.39 15.98
C ARG A 173 -1.54 -17.10 15.92
N THR A 174 -2.65 -16.37 15.96
CA THR A 174 -4.00 -16.93 16.09
C THR A 174 -4.97 -16.45 15.03
N LEU A 175 -4.66 -15.36 14.33
CA LEU A 175 -5.54 -14.72 13.35
C LEU A 175 -4.78 -14.37 12.09
N SER A 176 -5.44 -14.48 10.93
CA SER A 176 -4.96 -13.82 9.73
C SER A 176 -5.07 -12.29 9.88
N TYR A 177 -4.24 -11.53 9.17
CA TYR A 177 -4.33 -10.06 9.22
C TYR A 177 -5.69 -9.55 8.74
N ARG A 178 -6.29 -10.20 7.75
CA ARG A 178 -7.65 -9.88 7.28
C ARG A 178 -8.69 -10.07 8.38
N ASP A 179 -8.65 -11.20 9.11
CA ASP A 179 -9.61 -11.46 10.19
C ASP A 179 -9.39 -10.51 11.37
N TYR A 180 -8.14 -10.13 11.63
CA TYR A 180 -7.81 -9.10 12.61
C TYR A 180 -8.43 -7.76 12.23
N LEU A 181 -8.27 -7.30 10.98
CA LEU A 181 -8.89 -6.07 10.48
C LEU A 181 -10.43 -6.13 10.54
N ALA A 182 -11.03 -7.26 10.18
CA ALA A 182 -12.47 -7.45 10.25
C ALA A 182 -13.01 -7.31 11.69
N ARG A 183 -12.30 -7.85 12.69
CA ARG A 183 -12.64 -7.67 14.11
C ARG A 183 -12.53 -6.21 14.56
N GLN A 184 -11.49 -5.50 14.12
CA GLN A 184 -11.34 -4.07 14.42
C GLN A 184 -12.47 -3.22 13.81
N ALA A 185 -12.92 -3.60 12.61
CA ALA A 185 -14.03 -2.92 11.93
C ALA A 185 -15.40 -3.20 12.59
N SER A 186 -15.61 -4.40 13.17
CA SER A 186 -16.87 -4.80 13.83
C SER A 186 -17.19 -3.96 15.06
N GLY A 187 -16.20 -3.32 15.67
CA GLY A 187 -16.37 -2.40 16.81
C GLY A 187 -16.69 -0.95 16.41
N ARG A 188 -16.71 -0.60 15.11
CA ARG A 188 -17.09 0.72 14.64
C ARG A 188 -18.54 0.72 14.19
N PRO A 189 -19.38 1.70 14.62
CA PRO A 189 -20.72 1.83 14.08
C PRO A 189 -20.66 1.94 12.55
N ALA A 190 -21.48 1.16 11.85
CA ALA A 190 -21.64 1.30 10.41
C ALA A 190 -22.16 2.73 10.14
N ALA A 191 -21.31 3.58 9.63
CA ALA A 191 -21.70 4.93 9.26
C ALA A 191 -22.57 4.85 8.00
N GLY A 192 -23.88 5.02 8.17
CA GLY A 192 -24.82 5.29 7.10
C GLY A 192 -25.07 4.15 6.10
N GLN A 193 -26.09 4.34 5.26
CA GLN A 193 -26.41 3.44 4.14
C GLN A 193 -25.18 3.16 3.28
N PRO A 194 -25.00 1.92 2.76
CA PRO A 194 -23.90 1.61 1.89
C PRO A 194 -23.95 2.52 0.66
N ALA A 195 -23.02 3.47 0.58
CA ALA A 195 -22.85 4.29 -0.60
C ALA A 195 -22.55 3.36 -1.79
N ALA A 196 -23.15 3.63 -2.95
CA ALA A 196 -22.82 2.88 -4.16
C ALA A 196 -21.36 3.12 -4.57
N LEU A 197 -20.80 2.22 -5.39
CA LEU A 197 -19.51 2.47 -6.04
C LEU A 197 -19.56 3.77 -6.85
N VAL A 198 -18.44 4.50 -6.89
CA VAL A 198 -18.26 5.63 -7.81
C VAL A 198 -18.26 5.07 -9.23
N ARG A 199 -19.25 5.40 -10.03
CA ARG A 199 -19.36 4.88 -11.40
C ARG A 199 -18.55 5.76 -12.35
N ASP A 200 -17.72 5.11 -13.18
CA ASP A 200 -16.98 5.77 -14.24
C ASP A 200 -17.29 5.07 -15.58
N PRO A 201 -17.58 5.82 -16.67
CA PRO A 201 -17.93 5.24 -17.98
C PRO A 201 -16.78 4.48 -18.65
N LEU A 202 -15.54 4.58 -18.17
CA LEU A 202 -14.41 3.80 -18.67
C LEU A 202 -14.51 2.30 -18.32
N PHE A 203 -15.33 1.93 -17.33
CA PHE A 203 -15.49 0.55 -16.93
C PHE A 203 -16.75 -0.07 -17.54
N GLU A 204 -16.57 -1.28 -18.07
CA GLU A 204 -17.67 -2.08 -18.61
C GLU A 204 -18.67 -2.44 -17.49
N ARG A 205 -19.92 -2.57 -17.90
CA ARG A 205 -21.04 -2.96 -17.02
C ARG A 205 -21.32 -4.46 -17.15
N PRO A 206 -22.02 -5.07 -16.17
CA PRO A 206 -22.47 -6.44 -16.31
C PRO A 206 -23.28 -6.64 -17.62
N PRO A 207 -23.26 -7.85 -18.20
CA PRO A 207 -22.62 -9.07 -17.69
C PRO A 207 -21.10 -9.06 -17.88
N TYR A 208 -20.36 -9.49 -16.85
CA TYR A 208 -18.88 -9.52 -16.89
C TYR A 208 -18.39 -10.82 -17.53
N VAL A 209 -18.06 -10.77 -18.84
CA VAL A 209 -17.50 -11.88 -19.61
C VAL A 209 -16.03 -11.59 -19.86
N LEU A 210 -15.15 -12.08 -18.99
CA LEU A 210 -13.72 -11.79 -18.98
C LEU A 210 -12.88 -13.00 -19.45
N ASP A 211 -13.54 -14.04 -19.96
CA ASP A 211 -12.90 -15.30 -20.43
C ASP A 211 -11.81 -15.03 -21.48
N ARG A 212 -10.62 -15.56 -21.20
CA ARG A 212 -9.43 -15.44 -22.05
C ARG A 212 -8.89 -16.79 -22.53
N ARG A 213 -9.66 -17.86 -22.41
CA ARG A 213 -9.29 -19.16 -23.00
C ARG A 213 -9.10 -19.06 -24.51
N ARG A 214 -9.69 -18.04 -25.11
CA ARG A 214 -9.30 -17.50 -26.43
C ARG A 214 -8.72 -16.12 -26.21
N PRO A 215 -7.49 -15.83 -26.70
CA PRO A 215 -6.85 -14.52 -26.50
C PRO A 215 -7.74 -13.38 -27.01
N ALA A 216 -7.80 -12.31 -26.24
CA ALA A 216 -8.53 -11.09 -26.61
C ALA A 216 -7.62 -10.06 -27.28
N GLY A 217 -8.24 -9.04 -27.89
CA GLY A 217 -7.50 -7.96 -28.57
C GLY A 217 -6.87 -6.93 -27.63
N LYS A 218 -7.29 -6.90 -26.34
CA LYS A 218 -6.80 -5.95 -25.34
C LYS A 218 -6.47 -6.69 -24.05
N PRO A 219 -5.45 -6.23 -23.27
CA PRO A 219 -5.26 -6.69 -21.90
C PRO A 219 -6.45 -6.31 -21.04
N LEU A 220 -6.60 -7.00 -19.90
CA LEU A 220 -7.69 -6.77 -18.96
C LEU A 220 -7.18 -6.06 -17.70
N LEU A 221 -7.92 -5.04 -17.25
CA LEU A 221 -7.79 -4.46 -15.92
C LEU A 221 -9.06 -4.72 -15.11
N VAL A 222 -8.90 -5.28 -13.93
CA VAL A 222 -9.95 -5.42 -12.93
C VAL A 222 -9.63 -4.48 -11.77
N LEU A 223 -10.51 -3.50 -11.57
CA LEU A 223 -10.47 -2.61 -10.40
C LEU A 223 -11.44 -3.15 -9.35
N PHE A 224 -10.89 -3.63 -8.24
CA PHE A 224 -11.67 -4.00 -7.06
C PHE A 224 -11.81 -2.84 -6.11
N GLU A 225 -13.03 -2.55 -5.71
CA GLU A 225 -13.41 -1.49 -4.78
C GLU A 225 -14.50 -1.97 -3.83
N GLN A 226 -14.94 -1.11 -2.93
CA GLN A 226 -16.15 -1.39 -2.12
C GLN A 226 -16.92 -0.10 -1.86
N PRO A 227 -18.24 -0.18 -1.67
CA PRO A 227 -19.07 0.94 -1.25
C PRO A 227 -18.56 1.56 0.06
N GLY A 228 -18.58 2.90 0.14
CA GLY A 228 -18.12 3.62 1.34
C GLY A 228 -16.60 3.69 1.53
N CYS A 229 -15.81 3.14 0.61
CA CYS A 229 -14.36 3.21 0.62
C CYS A 229 -13.88 4.64 0.30
N GLU A 230 -13.34 5.34 1.27
CA GLU A 230 -12.80 6.69 1.09
C GLU A 230 -11.60 6.68 0.14
N ALA A 231 -10.65 5.75 0.32
CA ALA A 231 -9.50 5.62 -0.56
C ALA A 231 -9.89 5.34 -2.02
N CYS A 232 -11.01 4.64 -2.25
CA CYS A 232 -11.53 4.42 -3.60
C CYS A 232 -12.06 5.72 -4.21
N ARG A 233 -12.79 6.54 -3.44
CA ARG A 233 -13.25 7.87 -3.88
C ARG A 233 -12.08 8.78 -4.22
N ASP A 234 -11.05 8.79 -3.36
CA ASP A 234 -9.84 9.58 -3.59
C ASP A 234 -9.10 9.11 -4.84
N PHE A 235 -9.07 7.81 -5.08
CA PHE A 235 -8.48 7.24 -6.30
C PHE A 235 -9.22 7.69 -7.56
N HIS A 236 -10.55 7.68 -7.55
CA HIS A 236 -11.36 8.23 -8.65
C HIS A 236 -11.09 9.73 -8.85
N ALA A 237 -11.12 10.51 -7.77
CA ALA A 237 -10.98 11.96 -7.82
C ALA A 237 -9.58 12.44 -8.25
N ASN A 238 -8.52 11.74 -7.83
CA ASN A 238 -7.15 12.23 -7.96
C ASN A 238 -6.29 11.42 -8.94
N VAL A 239 -6.72 10.22 -9.32
CA VAL A 239 -5.94 9.33 -10.19
C VAL A 239 -6.70 9.02 -11.47
N LEU A 240 -7.92 8.46 -11.38
CA LEU A 240 -8.71 8.11 -12.56
C LEU A 240 -9.23 9.33 -13.32
N SER A 241 -9.27 10.51 -12.71
CA SER A 241 -9.59 11.78 -13.39
C SER A 241 -8.46 12.31 -14.28
N ASP A 242 -7.22 11.82 -14.09
CA ASP A 242 -6.06 12.27 -14.86
C ASP A 242 -6.18 11.87 -16.35
N PRO A 243 -6.03 12.83 -17.30
CA PRO A 243 -6.18 12.56 -18.73
C PRO A 243 -5.20 11.49 -19.25
N GLY A 244 -3.96 11.46 -18.74
CA GLY A 244 -2.96 10.47 -19.12
C GLY A 244 -3.33 9.06 -18.66
N VAL A 245 -3.86 8.94 -17.43
CA VAL A 245 -4.38 7.67 -16.91
C VAL A 245 -5.55 7.20 -17.77
N ARG A 246 -6.50 8.07 -18.07
CA ARG A 246 -7.69 7.75 -18.89
C ARG A 246 -7.31 7.30 -20.30
N THR A 247 -6.36 7.99 -20.93
CA THR A 247 -5.85 7.64 -22.27
C THR A 247 -5.25 6.23 -22.30
N LEU A 248 -4.46 5.87 -21.30
CA LEU A 248 -3.88 4.52 -21.22
C LEU A 248 -4.93 3.46 -20.84
N LEU A 249 -5.83 3.80 -19.90
CA LEU A 249 -6.89 2.89 -19.44
C LEU A 249 -7.83 2.50 -20.59
N ALA A 250 -8.15 3.39 -21.51
CA ALA A 250 -8.98 3.12 -22.69
C ALA A 250 -8.39 2.02 -23.63
N ARG A 251 -7.11 1.69 -23.47
CA ARG A 251 -6.45 0.61 -24.21
C ARG A 251 -6.66 -0.77 -23.57
N PHE A 252 -7.30 -0.85 -22.42
CA PHE A 252 -7.67 -2.08 -21.72
C PHE A 252 -9.14 -2.41 -21.94
N GLN A 253 -9.49 -3.67 -21.79
CA GLN A 253 -10.80 -4.02 -21.31
C GLN A 253 -10.78 -3.75 -19.80
N ALA A 254 -11.59 -2.82 -19.31
CA ALA A 254 -11.56 -2.42 -17.91
C ALA A 254 -12.90 -2.70 -17.25
N VAL A 255 -12.88 -3.36 -16.10
CA VAL A 255 -14.06 -3.63 -15.28
C VAL A 255 -13.85 -3.16 -13.85
N GLN A 256 -14.94 -2.69 -13.23
CA GLN A 256 -14.99 -2.27 -11.82
C GLN A 256 -15.89 -3.24 -11.07
N LEU A 257 -15.37 -3.85 -10.02
CA LEU A 257 -16.06 -4.87 -9.23
C LEU A 257 -16.15 -4.45 -7.76
N ASP A 258 -17.33 -4.64 -7.16
CA ASP A 258 -17.49 -4.55 -5.71
C ASP A 258 -16.91 -5.82 -5.06
N ALA A 259 -15.81 -5.69 -4.33
CA ALA A 259 -15.14 -6.80 -3.67
C ALA A 259 -16.00 -7.52 -2.61
N ARG A 260 -17.17 -6.98 -2.27
CA ARG A 260 -18.15 -7.58 -1.34
C ARG A 260 -19.37 -8.18 -2.04
N ASP A 261 -19.48 -8.03 -3.35
CA ASP A 261 -20.61 -8.55 -4.11
C ASP A 261 -20.52 -10.08 -4.23
N ALA A 262 -21.43 -10.75 -3.53
CA ALA A 262 -21.57 -12.20 -3.54
C ALA A 262 -22.63 -12.71 -4.56
N ALA A 263 -23.23 -11.82 -5.34
CA ALA A 263 -24.38 -12.14 -6.18
C ALA A 263 -24.08 -12.03 -7.68
N THR A 264 -23.39 -10.99 -8.13
CA THR A 264 -23.15 -10.76 -9.55
C THR A 264 -22.21 -11.81 -10.14
N PRO A 265 -22.62 -12.53 -11.20
CA PRO A 265 -21.73 -13.51 -11.82
C PRO A 265 -20.65 -12.83 -12.66
N VAL A 266 -19.43 -13.32 -12.53
CA VAL A 266 -18.27 -12.96 -13.34
C VAL A 266 -17.72 -14.22 -13.98
N LEU A 267 -17.56 -14.23 -15.30
CA LEU A 267 -16.82 -15.25 -16.01
C LEU A 267 -15.34 -14.79 -16.03
N ALA A 268 -14.54 -15.38 -15.14
CA ALA A 268 -13.13 -15.00 -14.93
C ALA A 268 -12.25 -15.34 -16.15
N PRO A 269 -11.01 -14.81 -16.25
CA PRO A 269 -10.12 -15.04 -17.40
C PRO A 269 -9.83 -16.50 -17.69
N ASP A 270 -9.82 -17.36 -16.69
CA ASP A 270 -9.63 -18.81 -16.78
C ASP A 270 -10.90 -19.60 -17.14
N GLY A 271 -12.02 -18.89 -17.37
CA GLY A 271 -13.32 -19.46 -17.71
C GLY A 271 -14.14 -19.96 -16.52
N ARG A 272 -13.67 -19.77 -15.29
CA ARG A 272 -14.46 -20.09 -14.09
C ARG A 272 -15.56 -19.03 -13.84
N LYS A 273 -16.69 -19.50 -13.37
CA LYS A 273 -17.76 -18.61 -12.89
C LYS A 273 -17.55 -18.34 -11.41
N LEU A 274 -17.35 -17.07 -11.08
CA LEU A 274 -17.10 -16.57 -9.72
C LEU A 274 -18.03 -15.41 -9.42
N THR A 275 -18.07 -15.00 -8.15
CA THR A 275 -18.55 -13.68 -7.75
C THR A 275 -17.38 -12.75 -7.47
N PRO A 276 -17.54 -11.42 -7.54
CA PRO A 276 -16.48 -10.49 -7.17
C PRO A 276 -15.88 -10.74 -5.79
N LEU A 277 -16.72 -11.03 -4.79
CA LEU A 277 -16.30 -11.39 -3.44
C LEU A 277 -15.35 -12.61 -3.45
N ARG A 278 -15.82 -13.70 -4.07
CA ARG A 278 -15.02 -14.94 -4.11
C ARG A 278 -13.72 -14.74 -4.85
N TRP A 279 -13.72 -13.98 -5.93
CA TRP A 279 -12.51 -13.68 -6.69
C TRP A 279 -11.53 -12.82 -5.89
N ALA A 280 -12.00 -11.77 -5.21
CA ALA A 280 -11.17 -10.93 -4.33
C ALA A 280 -10.53 -11.75 -3.19
N GLU A 281 -11.29 -12.72 -2.62
CA GLU A 281 -10.78 -13.64 -1.60
C GLU A 281 -9.68 -14.57 -2.14
N GLU A 282 -9.89 -15.19 -3.31
CA GLU A 282 -8.91 -16.07 -3.93
C GLU A 282 -7.63 -15.32 -4.34
N LEU A 283 -7.77 -14.06 -4.78
CA LEU A 283 -6.64 -13.19 -5.04
C LEU A 283 -5.92 -12.77 -3.75
N GLY A 284 -6.56 -12.89 -2.58
CA GLY A 284 -5.98 -12.47 -1.31
C GLY A 284 -5.72 -10.98 -1.24
N LEU A 285 -6.62 -10.14 -1.82
CA LEU A 285 -6.44 -8.69 -1.86
C LEU A 285 -6.34 -8.11 -0.45
N ALA A 286 -5.24 -7.42 -0.17
CA ALA A 286 -4.95 -6.84 1.14
C ALA A 286 -5.59 -5.46 1.33
N HIS A 287 -5.69 -4.68 0.26
CA HIS A 287 -6.17 -3.30 0.27
C HIS A 287 -7.07 -3.00 -0.92
N LEU A 288 -7.93 -1.98 -0.75
CA LEU A 288 -8.76 -1.40 -1.80
C LEU A 288 -8.50 0.11 -1.88
N PRO A 289 -8.55 0.71 -3.08
CA PRO A 289 -8.77 0.04 -4.37
C PRO A 289 -7.60 -0.87 -4.75
N ALA A 290 -7.90 -1.99 -5.43
CA ALA A 290 -6.88 -2.90 -5.96
C ALA A 290 -7.00 -3.02 -7.48
N LEU A 291 -5.87 -2.91 -8.17
CA LEU A 291 -5.78 -3.07 -9.62
C LEU A 291 -5.11 -4.41 -9.93
N VAL A 292 -5.80 -5.26 -10.65
CA VAL A 292 -5.28 -6.56 -11.10
C VAL A 292 -5.25 -6.57 -12.62
N PHE A 293 -4.09 -6.84 -13.18
CA PHE A 293 -3.84 -6.77 -14.61
C PHE A 293 -3.60 -8.17 -15.18
N PHE A 294 -4.29 -8.48 -16.25
CA PHE A 294 -4.13 -9.71 -17.01
C PHE A 294 -3.72 -9.37 -18.43
N ASP A 295 -2.87 -10.20 -19.02
CA ASP A 295 -2.56 -10.08 -20.44
C ASP A 295 -3.72 -10.58 -21.32
N GLU A 296 -3.53 -10.52 -22.62
CA GLU A 296 -4.54 -10.92 -23.61
C GLU A 296 -4.89 -12.42 -23.51
N THR A 297 -4.03 -13.23 -22.88
CA THR A 297 -4.23 -14.68 -22.67
C THR A 297 -4.85 -15.03 -21.31
N GLY A 298 -5.12 -14.03 -20.48
CA GLY A 298 -5.70 -14.22 -19.16
C GLY A 298 -4.72 -14.55 -18.03
N ARG A 299 -3.41 -14.46 -18.31
CA ARG A 299 -2.40 -14.61 -17.27
C ARG A 299 -2.30 -13.32 -16.47
N GLU A 300 -2.36 -13.40 -15.14
CA GLU A 300 -2.08 -12.27 -14.26
C GLU A 300 -0.62 -11.83 -14.43
N VAL A 301 -0.39 -10.55 -14.72
CA VAL A 301 0.93 -10.00 -15.03
C VAL A 301 1.38 -8.92 -14.06
N LEU A 302 0.43 -8.30 -13.38
CA LEU A 302 0.72 -7.32 -12.33
C LEU A 302 -0.48 -7.23 -11.38
N ARG A 303 -0.18 -7.08 -10.09
CA ARG A 303 -1.17 -6.74 -9.07
C ARG A 303 -0.66 -5.54 -8.28
N ASN A 304 -1.55 -4.58 -8.05
CA ASN A 304 -1.28 -3.43 -7.22
C ASN A 304 -2.46 -3.25 -6.25
N ASP A 305 -2.35 -3.91 -5.11
CA ASP A 305 -3.29 -3.88 -3.99
C ASP A 305 -2.74 -3.06 -2.81
N ALA A 306 -2.02 -1.99 -3.14
CA ALA A 306 -1.47 -1.03 -2.21
C ALA A 306 -1.87 0.39 -2.64
N LEU A 307 -1.65 1.38 -1.75
CA LEU A 307 -1.88 2.78 -2.10
C LEU A 307 -1.13 3.14 -3.38
N SER A 308 -1.88 3.65 -4.34
CA SER A 308 -1.37 4.00 -5.66
C SER A 308 -1.84 5.40 -6.04
N TYR A 309 -0.88 6.28 -6.32
CA TYR A 309 -1.16 7.59 -6.88
C TYR A 309 -0.97 7.60 -8.39
N ARG A 310 -1.00 8.79 -8.96
CA ARG A 310 -1.01 9.02 -10.40
C ARG A 310 0.15 8.32 -11.13
N GLN A 311 1.38 8.55 -10.70
CA GLN A 311 2.56 8.05 -11.44
C GLN A 311 2.67 6.52 -11.39
N ARG A 312 2.42 5.93 -10.22
CA ARG A 312 2.41 4.46 -10.08
C ARG A 312 1.34 3.83 -10.95
N THR A 313 0.15 4.42 -11.01
CA THR A 313 -0.94 3.93 -11.88
C THR A 313 -0.56 4.05 -13.36
N LEU A 314 -0.02 5.19 -13.79
CA LEU A 314 0.49 5.36 -15.16
C LEU A 314 1.54 4.29 -15.50
N ARG A 315 2.50 4.05 -14.61
CA ARG A 315 3.55 3.04 -14.81
C ARG A 315 3.00 1.61 -14.85
N SER A 316 1.98 1.32 -14.05
CA SER A 316 1.30 0.02 -14.08
C SER A 316 0.63 -0.23 -15.44
N LEU A 317 -0.11 0.76 -15.93
CA LEU A 317 -0.74 0.68 -17.26
C LEU A 317 0.31 0.56 -18.38
N GLN A 318 1.34 1.40 -18.37
CA GLN A 318 2.42 1.36 -19.35
C GLN A 318 3.17 0.02 -19.33
N TYR A 319 3.50 -0.51 -18.15
CA TYR A 319 4.20 -1.79 -17.99
C TYR A 319 3.50 -2.94 -18.70
N VAL A 320 2.18 -3.00 -18.56
CA VAL A 320 1.38 -4.04 -19.21
C VAL A 320 1.28 -3.81 -20.71
N LEU A 321 1.03 -2.57 -21.16
CA LEU A 321 0.94 -2.21 -22.57
C LEU A 321 2.26 -2.38 -23.33
N ASP A 322 3.40 -2.10 -22.69
CA ASP A 322 4.75 -2.31 -23.25
C ASP A 322 5.20 -3.76 -23.18
N LYS A 323 4.37 -4.64 -22.58
CA LYS A 323 4.65 -6.08 -22.40
C LYS A 323 6.01 -6.35 -21.73
N ALA A 324 6.44 -5.47 -20.83
CA ALA A 324 7.74 -5.56 -20.16
C ALA A 324 7.91 -6.87 -19.40
N TYR A 325 6.82 -7.42 -18.86
CA TYR A 325 6.77 -8.73 -18.21
C TYR A 325 7.19 -9.89 -19.11
N GLN A 326 6.93 -9.81 -20.43
CA GLN A 326 7.34 -10.84 -21.39
C GLN A 326 8.87 -10.89 -21.57
N ARG A 327 9.55 -9.77 -21.34
CA ARG A 327 11.02 -9.67 -21.35
C ARG A 327 11.65 -10.00 -19.98
N GLY A 328 10.86 -10.48 -19.01
CA GLY A 328 11.34 -10.78 -17.65
C GLY A 328 11.70 -9.54 -16.81
N ILE A 329 11.31 -8.35 -17.27
CA ILE A 329 11.57 -7.10 -16.53
C ILE A 329 10.56 -6.99 -15.38
N LEU A 330 11.04 -6.90 -14.15
CA LEU A 330 10.18 -6.68 -12.99
C LEU A 330 9.60 -5.26 -13.01
N PHE A 331 8.38 -5.08 -12.48
CA PHE A 331 7.69 -3.79 -12.47
C PHE A 331 8.52 -2.66 -11.85
N GLN A 332 9.19 -2.90 -10.74
CA GLN A 332 10.03 -1.88 -10.09
C GLN A 332 11.25 -1.50 -10.93
N ARG A 333 11.88 -2.47 -11.61
CA ARG A 333 12.97 -2.18 -12.56
C ARG A 333 12.45 -1.34 -13.74
N TYR A 334 11.33 -1.72 -14.32
CA TYR A 334 10.68 -0.94 -15.39
C TYR A 334 10.39 0.50 -14.94
N THR A 335 9.83 0.68 -13.75
CA THR A 335 9.55 2.00 -13.18
C THR A 335 10.82 2.83 -13.04
N ARG A 336 11.90 2.23 -12.52
CA ARG A 336 13.20 2.89 -12.36
C ARG A 336 13.79 3.29 -13.72
N GLU A 337 13.79 2.39 -14.70
CA GLU A 337 14.28 2.66 -16.06
C GLU A 337 13.54 3.83 -16.70
N LYS A 338 12.21 3.82 -16.65
CA LYS A 338 11.36 4.90 -17.17
C LYS A 338 11.56 6.23 -16.44
N THR A 339 11.87 6.19 -15.17
CA THR A 339 12.21 7.37 -14.38
C THR A 339 13.55 7.96 -14.82
N MET A 340 14.56 7.12 -15.04
CA MET A 340 15.88 7.54 -15.51
C MET A 340 15.84 8.06 -16.97
N GLU A 341 15.01 7.46 -17.84
CA GLU A 341 14.77 7.96 -19.20
C GLU A 341 14.21 9.40 -19.17
N ARG A 342 13.22 9.65 -18.31
CA ARG A 342 12.61 10.97 -18.16
C ARG A 342 13.62 12.03 -17.67
N LEU A 343 14.46 11.68 -16.69
CA LEU A 343 15.52 12.56 -16.20
C LEU A 343 16.51 12.95 -17.30
N LYS A 344 16.93 11.96 -18.11
CA LYS A 344 17.85 12.22 -19.24
C LYS A 344 17.22 13.10 -20.31
N ALA A 345 15.90 13.05 -20.46
CA ALA A 345 15.14 13.88 -21.41
C ALA A 345 14.86 15.29 -20.87
N GLY A 346 15.26 15.64 -19.65
CA GLY A 346 15.04 16.94 -19.04
C GLY A 346 13.59 17.23 -18.65
N GLN A 347 12.78 16.20 -18.45
CA GLN A 347 11.35 16.27 -18.10
C GLN A 347 11.11 15.99 -16.62
#